data_95712164a45731f169646c2a505a7830
#
_entry.id   95712164a45731f169646c2a505a7830
#
_cell.length_a   1.000
_cell.length_b   1.000
_cell.length_c   1.000
_cell.angle_alpha   90.00
_cell.angle_beta   90.00
_cell.angle_gamma   90.00
#
_symmetry.space_group_name_H-M   'P 1'
#
loop_
_entity.id
_entity.type
_entity.pdbx_description
1 polymer ?
#
loop_
_entity_poly.entity_id
_entity_poly.type
_entity_poly.pdbx_seq_one_letter_code
_entity_poly.pdbx_strand_id
1 'polypeptide(L)'
;MKHTYKTNGTCSTQIDFEIEKGKLHNVKYTGGCNGNLKALASLVEGQDVDVVIEKLKGITCNFRPTSCGDQLAKALEGIKVKE
;
A
#
# COMPACT_ATOMS: atom_id res chain seq x y z
N MET A 1 7.02 9.68 -9.37
CA MET A 1 5.67 10.26 -9.44
C MET A 1 4.89 9.98 -8.17
N LYS A 2 4.30 10.99 -7.58
CA LYS A 2 3.57 10.88 -6.32
C LYS A 2 2.12 10.48 -6.54
N HIS A 3 1.62 9.59 -5.70
CA HIS A 3 0.24 9.12 -5.75
C HIS A 3 -0.40 9.16 -4.37
N THR A 4 -1.71 9.35 -4.36
CA THR A 4 -2.52 9.32 -3.14
C THR A 4 -3.70 8.39 -3.36
N TYR A 5 -3.93 7.47 -2.44
CA TYR A 5 -5.03 6.51 -2.52
C TYR A 5 -5.87 6.55 -1.24
N LYS A 6 -7.16 6.73 -1.40
CA LYS A 6 -8.10 6.67 -0.27
C LYS A 6 -8.41 5.22 0.04
N THR A 7 -8.10 4.79 1.25
CA THR A 7 -8.36 3.41 1.68
C THR A 7 -9.84 3.22 2.04
N ASN A 8 -10.25 1.96 2.03
CA ASN A 8 -11.62 1.60 2.35
C ASN A 8 -11.62 0.27 3.11
N GLY A 9 -12.38 0.22 4.21
CA GLY A 9 -12.50 -1.00 5.01
C GLY A 9 -11.34 -1.27 5.94
N THR A 10 -10.45 -0.31 6.17
CA THR A 10 -9.29 -0.45 7.06
C THR A 10 -9.26 0.68 8.08
N CYS A 11 -8.38 0.54 9.07
CA CYS A 11 -8.21 1.58 10.09
C CYS A 11 -7.45 2.80 9.56
N SER A 12 -6.63 2.65 8.53
CA SER A 12 -6.02 3.80 7.85
C SER A 12 -7.04 4.46 6.92
N THR A 13 -6.85 5.73 6.61
CA THR A 13 -7.77 6.49 5.78
C THR A 13 -7.18 6.83 4.41
N GLN A 14 -5.86 6.85 4.29
CA GLN A 14 -5.19 7.28 3.07
C GLN A 14 -3.78 6.70 3.00
N ILE A 15 -3.31 6.44 1.79
CA ILE A 15 -1.94 6.02 1.54
C ILE A 15 -1.32 6.99 0.53
N ASP A 16 -0.17 7.55 0.88
CA ASP A 16 0.63 8.36 -0.04
C ASP A 16 1.87 7.58 -0.39
N PHE A 17 2.27 7.60 -1.66
CA PHE A 17 3.46 6.87 -2.09
C PHE A 17 3.99 7.43 -3.40
N GLU A 18 5.21 7.03 -3.76
CA GLU A 18 5.84 7.41 -5.03
C GLU A 18 6.28 6.16 -5.77
N ILE A 19 6.23 6.21 -7.09
CA ILE A 19 6.72 5.13 -7.94
C ILE A 19 7.77 5.72 -8.88
N GLU A 20 8.96 5.12 -8.91
CA GLU A 20 10.03 5.50 -9.83
C GLU A 20 10.69 4.26 -10.39
N LYS A 21 10.76 4.17 -11.72
CA LYS A 21 11.39 3.05 -12.42
C LYS A 21 10.85 1.69 -11.96
N GLY A 22 9.54 1.61 -11.72
CA GLY A 22 8.88 0.39 -11.27
C GLY A 22 9.09 0.03 -9.81
N LYS A 23 9.69 0.92 -9.03
CA LYS A 23 9.95 0.68 -7.60
C LYS A 23 9.14 1.64 -6.74
N LEU A 24 8.75 1.13 -5.57
CA LEU A 24 7.92 1.87 -4.63
C LEU A 24 8.78 2.64 -3.63
N HIS A 25 8.44 3.91 -3.40
CA HIS A 25 9.18 4.78 -2.48
C HIS A 25 8.24 5.61 -1.62
N ASN A 26 8.72 5.95 -0.42
CA ASN A 26 8.08 6.93 0.47
C ASN A 26 6.62 6.65 0.79
N VAL A 27 6.31 5.40 1.09
CA VAL A 27 4.95 5.02 1.47
C VAL A 27 4.63 5.62 2.84
N LYS A 28 3.49 6.28 2.94
CA LYS A 28 3.02 6.89 4.17
C LYS A 28 1.53 6.64 4.34
N TYR A 29 1.15 6.06 5.46
CA TYR A 29 -0.25 5.86 5.81
C TYR A 29 -0.72 6.99 6.71
N THR A 30 -1.97 7.40 6.51
CA THR A 30 -2.66 8.36 7.39
C THR A 30 -3.66 7.57 8.23
N GLY A 31 -3.58 7.69 9.54
CA GLY A 31 -4.45 6.96 10.47
C GLY A 31 -3.99 5.51 10.66
N GLY A 32 -4.73 4.76 11.47
CA GLY A 32 -4.48 3.34 11.70
C GLY A 32 -3.39 3.05 12.71
N CYS A 33 -2.87 1.83 12.66
CA CYS A 33 -1.84 1.34 13.59
C CYS A 33 -0.47 1.89 13.23
N ASN A 34 -0.09 2.99 13.86
CA ASN A 34 1.11 3.74 13.52
C ASN A 34 2.39 2.89 13.43
N GLY A 35 2.66 2.06 14.45
CA GLY A 35 3.86 1.22 14.47
C GLY A 35 3.89 0.18 13.35
N ASN A 36 2.79 -0.53 13.17
CA ASN A 36 2.68 -1.57 12.14
C ASN A 36 2.75 -0.98 10.74
N LEU A 37 2.13 0.17 10.53
CA LEU A 37 2.12 0.82 9.23
C LEU A 37 3.50 1.40 8.88
N LYS A 38 4.23 1.90 9.85
CA LYS A 38 5.62 2.34 9.65
C LYS A 38 6.51 1.17 9.29
N ALA A 39 6.34 0.03 9.95
CA ALA A 39 7.10 -1.17 9.64
C ALA A 39 6.80 -1.66 8.22
N LEU A 40 5.53 -1.68 7.83
CA LEU A 40 5.13 -2.06 6.48
C LEU A 40 5.73 -1.12 5.44
N ALA A 41 5.65 0.19 5.67
CA ALA A 41 6.23 1.18 4.76
C ALA A 41 7.75 0.99 4.60
N SER A 42 8.43 0.68 5.68
CA SER A 42 9.87 0.42 5.67
C SER A 42 10.21 -0.84 4.87
N LEU A 43 9.42 -1.90 5.03
CA LEU A 43 9.65 -3.17 4.35
C LEU A 43 9.43 -3.08 2.83
N VAL A 44 8.53 -2.24 2.38
CA VAL A 44 8.23 -2.10 0.95
C VAL A 44 9.07 -1.02 0.27
N GLU A 45 9.82 -0.23 1.03
CA GLU A 45 10.67 0.82 0.47
C GLU A 45 11.67 0.25 -0.53
N GLY A 46 11.68 0.77 -1.75
CA GLY A 46 12.61 0.35 -2.80
C GLY A 46 12.27 -0.97 -3.46
N GLN A 47 11.16 -1.60 -3.10
CA GLN A 47 10.76 -2.88 -3.69
C GLN A 47 10.06 -2.69 -5.03
N ASP A 48 10.16 -3.69 -5.90
CA ASP A 48 9.41 -3.68 -7.16
C ASP A 48 7.92 -3.64 -6.88
N VAL A 49 7.19 -2.80 -7.62
CA VAL A 49 5.74 -2.67 -7.47
C VAL A 49 5.05 -4.04 -7.64
N ASP A 50 5.46 -4.84 -8.63
CA ASP A 50 4.89 -6.15 -8.87
C ASP A 50 5.07 -7.09 -7.68
N VAL A 51 6.23 -7.06 -7.05
CA VAL A 51 6.52 -7.88 -5.88
C VAL A 51 5.65 -7.47 -4.69
N VAL A 52 5.48 -6.17 -4.49
CA VAL A 52 4.63 -5.65 -3.40
C VAL A 52 3.19 -6.09 -3.60
N ILE A 53 2.66 -5.96 -4.82
CA ILE A 53 1.30 -6.41 -5.15
C ILE A 53 1.15 -7.90 -4.84
N GLU A 54 2.07 -8.72 -5.32
CA GLU A 54 2.01 -10.17 -5.14
C GLU A 54 1.98 -10.56 -3.66
N LYS A 55 2.81 -9.91 -2.85
CA LYS A 55 2.96 -10.27 -1.43
C LYS A 55 1.84 -9.76 -0.54
N LEU A 56 1.22 -8.63 -0.89
CA LEU A 56 0.22 -7.99 -0.02
C LEU A 56 -1.21 -8.21 -0.46
N LYS A 57 -1.44 -8.52 -1.72
CA LYS A 57 -2.79 -8.71 -2.24
C LYS A 57 -3.49 -9.88 -1.56
N GLY A 58 -4.71 -9.64 -1.10
CA GLY A 58 -5.52 -10.68 -0.47
C GLY A 58 -5.27 -10.87 1.01
N ILE A 59 -4.32 -10.14 1.60
CA ILE A 59 -4.11 -10.23 3.04
C ILE A 59 -5.24 -9.45 3.74
N THR A 60 -5.96 -10.14 4.62
CA THR A 60 -7.07 -9.52 5.35
C THR A 60 -6.69 -9.29 6.81
N CYS A 61 -7.36 -8.35 7.45
CA CYS A 61 -7.12 -7.99 8.85
C CYS A 61 -8.30 -8.44 9.70
N ASN A 62 -8.08 -9.43 10.57
CA ASN A 62 -9.12 -9.99 11.45
C ASN A 62 -10.36 -10.42 10.64
N PHE A 63 -11.51 -9.81 10.94
CA PHE A 63 -12.78 -10.11 10.26
C PHE A 63 -13.08 -9.18 9.08
N ARG A 64 -12.15 -8.31 8.73
CA ARG A 64 -12.34 -7.38 7.62
C ARG A 64 -11.99 -8.05 6.29
N PRO A 65 -12.67 -7.68 5.20
CA PRO A 65 -12.38 -8.27 3.88
C PRO A 65 -11.09 -7.77 3.25
N THR A 66 -10.40 -6.83 3.91
CA THR A 66 -9.18 -6.23 3.39
C THR A 66 -8.26 -5.83 4.55
N SER A 67 -7.09 -5.32 4.24
CA SER A 67 -6.13 -4.80 5.21
C SER A 67 -5.41 -3.60 4.62
N CYS A 68 -4.63 -2.88 5.44
CA CYS A 68 -3.82 -1.77 4.95
C CYS A 68 -2.84 -2.23 3.87
N GLY A 69 -2.26 -3.42 4.02
CA GLY A 69 -1.38 -4.00 3.01
C GLY A 69 -2.11 -4.34 1.72
N ASP A 70 -3.28 -4.96 1.83
CA ASP A 70 -4.11 -5.30 0.69
C ASP A 70 -4.56 -4.03 -0.05
N GLN A 71 -4.91 -2.97 0.68
CA GLN A 71 -5.28 -1.69 0.09
C GLN A 71 -4.11 -1.07 -0.69
N LEU A 72 -2.89 -1.18 -0.18
CA LEU A 72 -1.71 -0.72 -0.92
C LEU A 72 -1.56 -1.51 -2.21
N ALA A 73 -1.72 -2.83 -2.18
CA ALA A 73 -1.65 -3.66 -3.37
C ALA A 73 -2.70 -3.25 -4.40
N LYS A 74 -3.92 -2.99 -3.96
CA LYS A 74 -5.01 -2.55 -4.84
C LYS A 74 -4.70 -1.19 -5.47
N ALA A 75 -4.14 -0.27 -4.70
CA ALA A 75 -3.74 1.03 -5.21
C ALA A 75 -2.69 0.88 -6.31
N LEU A 76 -1.69 0.05 -6.08
CA LEU A 76 -0.63 -0.19 -7.05
C LEU A 76 -1.16 -0.87 -8.32
N GLU A 77 -2.06 -1.83 -8.18
CA GLU A 77 -2.69 -2.48 -9.33
C GLU A 77 -3.47 -1.48 -10.20
N GLY A 78 -4.21 -0.58 -9.57
CA GLY A 78 -4.97 0.44 -10.28
C GLY A 78 -4.08 1.36 -11.11
N ILE A 79 -2.95 1.76 -10.56
CA ILE A 79 -1.98 2.61 -11.26
C ILE A 79 -1.32 1.85 -12.40
N LYS A 80 -0.94 0.60 -12.17
CA LYS A 80 -0.30 -0.25 -13.17
C LYS A 80 -1.19 -0.44 -14.40
N VAL A 81 -2.48 -0.62 -14.18
CA VAL A 81 -3.44 -0.78 -15.28
C VAL A 81 -3.56 0.51 -16.11
N LYS A 82 -3.41 1.66 -15.47
CA LYS A 82 -3.50 2.96 -16.16
C LYS A 82 -2.22 3.32 -16.91
N GLU A 83 -1.13 2.76 -16.55
CA GLU A 83 0.15 2.96 -17.23
C GLU A 83 0.37 1.91 -18.31
#